data_98d47e70a111f18d052ec764ee4405dd
#
_entry.id   98d47e70a111f18d052ec764ee4405dd
#
_cell.length_a   1.000
_cell.length_b   1.000
_cell.length_c   1.000
_cell.angle_alpha   90.00
_cell.angle_beta   90.00
_cell.angle_gamma   90.00
#
_symmetry.space_group_name_H-M   'P 1'
#
loop_
_entity.id
_entity.type
_entity.pdbx_description
1 polymer ?
#
loop_
_entity_poly.entity_id
_entity_poly.type
_entity_poly.pdbx_seq_one_letter_code
_entity_poly.pdbx_strand_id
1 'polypeptide(L)'
;MPATQDGASVEAQLAAARKLRAEVDAMRFVPPAAAVYNPLDYAWDAFAVYVRRFGQGRKRVVFLGMNPGPWGMAQTGVPFGEAAVVRLAEARRPSERQAGPSAPRLPR
;
A
#
# COMPACT_ATOMS: atom_id res chain seq x y z
N MET A 1 17.76 16.40 -14.62
CA MET A 1 18.08 15.66 -14.05
C MET A 1 17.36 14.83 -13.47
N PRO A 2 16.80 14.61 -13.62
CA PRO A 2 15.96 14.15 -13.03
C PRO A 2 15.64 12.72 -12.90
N ALA A 3 15.96 11.88 -13.80
CA ALA A 3 15.69 10.46 -13.71
C ALA A 3 16.35 9.82 -12.48
N THR A 4 17.55 10.24 -12.12
CA THR A 4 18.27 9.71 -10.97
C THR A 4 17.62 10.16 -9.64
N GLN A 5 17.19 11.41 -9.58
CA GLN A 5 16.53 11.94 -8.40
C GLN A 5 15.15 11.29 -8.20
N ASP A 6 14.42 11.09 -9.27
CA ASP A 6 13.12 10.45 -9.22
C ASP A 6 13.24 8.99 -8.78
N GLY A 7 14.24 8.28 -9.28
CA GLY A 7 14.52 6.92 -8.85
C GLY A 7 14.94 6.85 -7.39
N ALA A 8 15.78 7.78 -6.95
CA ALA A 8 16.21 7.84 -5.56
C ALA A 8 15.03 8.13 -4.62
N SER A 9 14.11 9.00 -5.03
CA SER A 9 12.91 9.31 -4.24
C SER A 9 12.01 8.09 -4.10
N VAL A 10 11.78 7.36 -5.19
CA VAL A 10 10.97 6.14 -5.17
C VAL A 10 11.60 5.09 -4.24
N GLU A 11 12.90 4.87 -4.37
CA GLU A 11 13.59 3.90 -3.51
C GLU A 11 13.58 4.30 -2.05
N ALA A 12 13.69 5.59 -1.74
CA ALA A 12 13.61 6.08 -0.37
C ALA A 12 12.21 5.85 0.21
N GLN A 13 11.16 6.08 -0.55
CA GLN A 13 9.79 5.82 -0.13
C GLN A 13 9.56 4.33 0.12
N LEU A 14 10.04 3.47 -0.76
CA LEU A 14 9.91 2.03 -0.60
C LEU A 14 10.71 1.53 0.61
N ALA A 15 11.90 2.06 0.84
CA ALA A 15 12.71 1.70 2.00
C ALA A 15 12.03 2.11 3.30
N ALA A 16 11.46 3.31 3.36
CA ALA A 16 10.71 3.78 4.51
C ALA A 16 9.49 2.89 4.78
N ALA A 17 8.78 2.51 3.73
CA ALA A 17 7.61 1.64 3.85
C ALA A 17 7.98 0.23 4.31
N ARG A 18 9.11 -0.32 3.84
CA ARG A 18 9.60 -1.63 4.32
C ARG A 18 9.94 -1.58 5.80
N LYS A 19 10.55 -0.51 6.25
CA LYS A 19 10.86 -0.33 7.66
C LYS A 19 9.58 -0.25 8.49
N LEU A 20 8.62 0.52 8.04
CA LEU A 20 7.32 0.63 8.70
C LEU A 20 6.61 -0.73 8.74
N ARG A 21 6.63 -1.47 7.66
CA ARG A 21 6.06 -2.82 7.60
C ARG A 21 6.64 -3.72 8.68
N ALA A 22 7.96 -3.73 8.82
CA ALA A 22 8.64 -4.56 9.80
C ALA A 22 8.33 -4.10 11.24
N GLU A 23 8.28 -2.82 11.47
CA GLU A 23 7.96 -2.27 12.79
C GLU A 23 6.53 -2.61 13.21
N VAL A 24 5.58 -2.48 12.29
CA VAL A 24 4.17 -2.81 12.56
C VAL A 24 4.00 -4.31 12.78
N ASP A 25 4.68 -5.14 12.01
CA ASP A 25 4.62 -6.60 12.20
C ASP A 25 5.15 -7.03 13.56
N ALA A 26 6.07 -6.28 14.13
CA ALA A 26 6.63 -6.57 15.45
C ALA A 26 5.78 -6.08 16.61
N MET A 27 4.78 -5.25 16.34
CA MET A 27 3.92 -4.71 17.40
C MET A 27 2.99 -5.78 17.95
N ARG A 28 2.72 -5.68 19.24
CA ARG A 28 1.80 -6.59 19.94
C ARG A 28 0.59 -5.81 20.40
N PHE A 29 -0.58 -6.41 20.20
CA PHE A 29 -1.84 -5.79 20.57
C PHE A 29 -2.61 -6.72 21.52
N VAL A 30 -3.26 -6.11 22.50
CA VAL A 30 -4.04 -6.86 23.51
C VAL A 30 -5.54 -6.70 23.23
N PRO A 31 -6.41 -7.55 23.80
CA PRO A 31 -7.84 -7.35 23.67
C PRO A 31 -8.25 -5.93 24.07
N PRO A 32 -9.23 -5.33 23.41
CA PRO A 32 -10.21 -5.95 22.50
C PRO A 32 -9.77 -6.14 21.06
N ALA A 33 -8.51 -5.92 20.73
CA ALA A 33 -8.01 -6.15 19.37
C ALA A 33 -8.05 -7.65 19.04
N ALA A 34 -8.98 -8.07 18.20
CA ALA A 34 -9.14 -9.48 17.82
C ALA A 34 -8.36 -9.84 16.57
N ALA A 35 -8.09 -8.88 15.69
CA ALA A 35 -7.34 -9.09 14.47
C ALA A 35 -6.53 -7.84 14.12
N VAL A 36 -5.37 -8.04 13.54
CA VAL A 36 -4.49 -6.95 13.13
C VAL A 36 -4.09 -7.18 11.68
N TYR A 37 -4.25 -6.16 10.86
CA TYR A 37 -3.91 -6.24 9.43
C TYR A 37 -2.82 -5.24 9.10
N ASN A 38 -1.81 -5.70 8.36
CA ASN A 38 -0.74 -4.85 7.88
C ASN A 38 -0.74 -4.85 6.34
N PRO A 39 -1.41 -3.90 5.68
CA PRO A 39 -1.48 -3.87 4.22
C PRO A 39 -0.11 -3.76 3.54
N LEU A 40 0.89 -3.21 4.22
CA LEU A 40 2.25 -3.16 3.68
C LEU A 40 2.89 -4.55 3.58
N ASP A 41 2.33 -5.54 4.27
CA ASP A 41 2.79 -6.91 4.16
C ASP A 41 2.05 -7.65 3.06
N TYR A 42 0.76 -7.89 3.23
CA TYR A 42 0.01 -8.74 2.29
C TYR A 42 -0.33 -8.04 0.97
N ALA A 43 -0.31 -6.74 0.91
CA ALA A 43 -0.58 -5.99 -0.32
C ALA A 43 0.64 -5.17 -0.77
N TRP A 44 1.83 -5.63 -0.44
CA TRP A 44 3.07 -4.92 -0.77
C TRP A 44 3.22 -4.67 -2.26
N ASP A 45 2.91 -5.65 -3.10
CA ASP A 45 3.13 -5.50 -4.54
C ASP A 45 2.31 -4.36 -5.13
N ALA A 46 1.04 -4.25 -4.73
CA ALA A 46 0.18 -3.16 -5.19
C ALA A 46 0.68 -1.81 -4.68
N PHE A 47 1.11 -1.75 -3.42
CA PHE A 47 1.67 -0.53 -2.84
C PHE A 47 2.95 -0.12 -3.59
N ALA A 48 3.84 -1.06 -3.85
CA ALA A 48 5.10 -0.79 -4.54
C ALA A 48 4.87 -0.29 -5.96
N VAL A 49 3.94 -0.90 -6.69
CA VAL A 49 3.56 -0.44 -8.03
C VAL A 49 3.03 1.00 -7.98
N TYR A 50 2.16 1.28 -7.01
CA TYR A 50 1.62 2.61 -6.82
C TYR A 50 2.74 3.64 -6.59
N VAL A 51 3.69 3.34 -5.70
CA VAL A 51 4.80 4.24 -5.41
C VAL A 51 5.68 4.44 -6.66
N ARG A 52 5.98 3.37 -7.38
CA ARG A 52 6.80 3.47 -8.60
C ARG A 52 6.14 4.29 -9.68
N ARG A 53 4.82 4.22 -9.80
CA ARG A 53 4.10 4.96 -10.83
C ARG A 53 3.85 6.41 -10.47
N PHE A 54 3.53 6.68 -9.22
CA PHE A 54 3.04 7.99 -8.80
C PHE A 54 3.94 8.68 -7.78
N GLY A 55 4.91 7.98 -7.22
CA GLY A 55 5.82 8.53 -6.22
C GLY A 55 7.00 9.31 -6.78
N GLN A 56 7.09 9.44 -8.10
CA GLN A 56 8.19 10.14 -8.74
C GLN A 56 8.00 11.64 -8.68
N GLY A 57 9.11 12.34 -8.69
CA GLY A 57 9.11 13.79 -8.79
C GLY A 57 8.68 14.51 -7.53
N ARG A 58 8.81 15.82 -7.57
CA ARG A 58 8.44 16.68 -6.45
C ARG A 58 6.93 16.90 -6.42
N LYS A 59 6.33 16.71 -5.25
CA LYS A 59 4.90 16.88 -5.09
C LYS A 59 4.58 18.25 -4.49
N ARG A 60 3.55 18.88 -5.01
CA ARG A 60 3.09 20.17 -4.49
C ARG A 60 2.06 19.98 -3.38
N VAL A 61 1.35 18.87 -3.41
CA VAL A 61 0.29 18.57 -2.44
C VAL A 61 0.43 17.13 -1.99
N VAL A 62 0.29 16.90 -0.70
CA VAL A 62 0.27 15.56 -0.12
C VAL A 62 -1.03 15.39 0.65
N PHE A 63 -1.77 14.33 0.36
CA PHE A 63 -2.95 13.98 1.14
C PHE A 63 -2.58 13.01 2.23
N LEU A 64 -2.96 13.34 3.45
CA LEU A 64 -2.67 12.51 4.61
C LEU A 64 -3.98 11.96 5.18
N GLY A 65 -4.08 10.63 5.21
CA GLY A 65 -5.19 9.95 5.83
C GLY A 65 -4.80 9.45 7.22
N MET A 66 -5.77 9.22 8.07
CA MET A 66 -5.53 8.79 9.45
C MET A 66 -5.09 7.33 9.54
N ASN A 67 -5.66 6.47 8.71
CA ASN A 67 -5.40 5.03 8.74
C ASN A 67 -5.86 4.38 7.43
N PRO A 68 -5.41 3.15 7.15
CA PRO A 68 -5.93 2.40 6.00
C PRO A 68 -7.42 2.15 6.15
N GLY A 69 -8.20 2.58 5.15
CA GLY A 69 -9.65 2.37 5.17
C GLY A 69 -10.04 0.93 4.89
N PRO A 70 -11.13 0.44 5.49
CA PRO A 70 -11.54 -0.97 5.33
C PRO A 70 -11.93 -1.35 3.90
N TRP A 71 -12.47 -0.43 3.13
CA TRP A 71 -12.85 -0.69 1.73
C TRP A 71 -11.80 -0.17 0.75
N GLY A 72 -10.76 0.47 1.24
CA GLY A 72 -9.68 1.05 0.45
C GLY A 72 -8.35 0.36 0.72
N MET A 73 -7.40 1.10 1.26
CA MET A 73 -6.02 0.63 1.42
C MET A 73 -5.89 -0.67 2.21
N ALA A 74 -6.77 -0.93 3.18
CA ALA A 74 -6.72 -2.18 3.94
C ALA A 74 -6.92 -3.41 3.04
N GLN A 75 -7.62 -3.26 1.93
CA GLN A 75 -7.80 -4.33 0.97
C GLN A 75 -6.83 -4.24 -0.20
N THR A 76 -6.55 -3.05 -0.69
CA THR A 76 -5.84 -2.85 -1.95
C THR A 76 -4.35 -2.59 -1.80
N GLY A 77 -3.92 -2.11 -0.63
CA GLY A 77 -2.55 -1.64 -0.44
C GLY A 77 -2.27 -0.28 -1.07
N VAL A 78 -3.24 0.30 -1.75
CA VAL A 78 -3.10 1.59 -2.43
C VAL A 78 -3.71 2.69 -1.58
N PRO A 79 -2.91 3.70 -1.15
CA PRO A 79 -3.45 4.82 -0.39
C PRO A 79 -4.61 5.49 -1.12
N PHE A 80 -5.72 5.70 -0.41
CA PHE A 80 -6.96 6.25 -0.98
C PHE A 80 -7.53 5.43 -2.14
N GLY A 81 -7.09 4.18 -2.30
CA GLY A 81 -7.51 3.32 -3.40
C GLY A 81 -8.70 2.45 -3.03
N GLU A 82 -9.88 2.83 -3.45
CA GLU A 82 -11.07 2.01 -3.26
C GLU A 82 -10.97 0.70 -4.02
N ALA A 83 -11.41 -0.40 -3.42
CA ALA A 83 -11.28 -1.73 -3.98
C ALA A 83 -11.86 -1.86 -5.40
N ALA A 84 -13.03 -1.28 -5.65
CA ALA A 84 -13.66 -1.34 -6.97
C ALA A 84 -12.82 -0.64 -8.04
N VAL A 85 -12.27 0.52 -7.73
CA VAL A 85 -11.46 1.29 -8.66
C VAL A 85 -10.12 0.61 -8.95
N VAL A 86 -9.50 0.08 -7.92
CA VAL A 86 -8.22 -0.64 -8.06
C VAL A 86 -8.40 -1.91 -8.90
N ARG A 87 -9.48 -2.65 -8.69
CA ARG A 87 -9.78 -3.84 -9.50
C ARG A 87 -9.98 -3.51 -10.98
N LEU A 88 -10.62 -2.38 -11.27
CA LEU A 88 -10.77 -1.93 -12.65
C LEU A 88 -9.43 -1.60 -13.29
N ALA A 89 -8.54 -0.97 -12.54
CA ALA A 89 -7.20 -0.67 -13.01
C ALA A 89 -6.37 -1.93 -13.24
N GLU A 90 -6.51 -2.92 -12.36
CA GLU A 90 -5.84 -4.22 -12.49
C GLU A 90 -6.39 -5.03 -13.66
N ALA A 91 -7.69 -5.00 -13.89
CA ALA A 91 -8.32 -5.72 -15.00
C ALA A 91 -7.82 -5.24 -16.37
N ARG A 92 -7.30 -4.03 -16.43
CA ARG A 92 -6.69 -3.50 -17.66
C ARG A 92 -5.24 -3.94 -17.86
N ARG A 93 -4.69 -4.71 -16.91
CA ARG A 93 -3.32 -5.22 -16.97
C ARG A 93 -3.34 -6.72 -16.77
N PRO A 94 -3.04 -7.48 -17.79
CA PRO A 94 -3.31 -8.91 -17.74
C PRO A 94 -2.29 -9.77 -17.02
N SER A 95 -1.37 -9.35 -16.27
CA SER A 95 -0.34 -10.31 -15.96
C SER A 95 0.21 -10.49 -14.57
N GLU A 96 -0.26 -9.86 -13.57
CA GLU A 96 0.33 -10.16 -12.27
C GLU A 96 -0.72 -10.24 -11.18
N ARG A 97 -1.24 -11.42 -11.02
CA ARG A 97 -2.00 -11.71 -9.82
C ARG A 97 -1.05 -11.83 -8.66
N GLN A 98 -1.28 -11.07 -7.64
CA GLN A 98 -0.54 -11.22 -6.42
C GLN A 98 -0.72 -12.62 -5.88
N ALA A 99 0.39 -13.32 -5.72
CA ALA A 99 0.40 -14.58 -5.02
C ALA A 99 0.57 -14.29 -3.53
N GLY A 100 -0.46 -13.86 -2.89
CA GLY A 100 -0.43 -13.59 -1.46
C GLY A 100 -1.70 -14.07 -0.80
N PRO A 101 -1.74 -14.09 0.54
CA PRO A 101 -2.98 -14.40 1.23
C PRO A 101 -4.04 -13.40 0.84
N SER A 102 -5.26 -13.87 0.74
CA SER A 102 -6.38 -13.00 0.42
C SER A 102 -6.43 -11.85 1.41
N ALA A 103 -6.68 -10.65 0.92
CA ALA A 103 -6.90 -9.52 1.79
C ALA A 103 -8.05 -9.85 2.76
N PRO A 104 -7.95 -9.40 4.01
CA PRO A 104 -8.98 -9.71 4.98
C PRO A 104 -10.33 -9.18 4.51
N ARG A 105 -11.35 -10.00 4.67
CA ARG A 105 -12.72 -9.57 4.41
C ARG A 105 -13.21 -8.85 5.65
N LEU A 106 -13.47 -7.59 5.48
CA LEU A 106 -14.00 -6.79 6.56
C LEU A 106 -15.52 -6.80 6.50
N PRO A 107 -16.20 -6.85 7.67
CA PRO A 107 -17.66 -6.83 7.68
C PRO A 107 -18.17 -5.50 7.13
N ARG A 108 -19.28 -5.55 6.43
CA ARG A 108 -19.95 -4.35 5.95
C ARG A 108 -20.82 -3.76 7.04
#